data_a71c88c539b6cc585e16323163a5d7e1
#
_entry.id   a71c88c539b6cc585e16323163a5d7e1
#
_cell.length_a   1.000
_cell.length_b   1.000
_cell.length_c   1.000
_cell.angle_alpha   90.00
_cell.angle_beta   90.00
_cell.angle_gamma   90.00
#
_symmetry.space_group_name_H-M   'P 1'
#
loop_
_entity.id
_entity.type
_entity.pdbx_description
1 polymer ?
#
loop_
_entity_poly.entity_id
_entity_poly.type
_entity_poly.pdbx_seq_one_letter_code
_entity_poly.pdbx_strand_id
1 'polypeptide(L)'
;MQINGSGGCFEERVYEIKPDIAWQVGLLVVAELGIHIEERNDATRLLNGTIVSIEKTLFTGKEKTKLFTFSVQFLDEESCQIILDIRKEQIEVYSFKPQNKEALEFFKRFDMKLKEYAAFMLCPSCRAKISSSVKFCPECGAPVK
;
A
#
# COMPACT_ATOMS: atom_id res chain seq x y z
N MET A 1 -21.52 1.71 4.30
CA MET A 1 -21.97 0.52 3.58
C MET A 1 -21.48 0.55 2.17
N GLN A 2 -20.96 -0.56 1.75
CA GLN A 2 -20.38 -0.62 0.49
C GLN A 2 -21.27 -1.32 -0.51
N ILE A 3 -21.53 -0.64 -1.58
CA ILE A 3 -22.24 -1.28 -2.67
C ILE A 3 -21.18 -1.83 -3.60
N ASN A 4 -21.00 -3.11 -3.58
CA ASN A 4 -20.20 -3.74 -4.57
C ASN A 4 -20.92 -3.73 -5.88
N GLY A 5 -20.75 -2.64 -6.59
CA GLY A 5 -20.96 -2.69 -8.00
C GLY A 5 -19.99 -3.71 -8.58
N SER A 6 -20.32 -4.29 -9.65
CA SER A 6 -19.56 -5.28 -10.35
C SER A 6 -18.09 -4.91 -10.57
N GLY A 7 -17.17 -5.70 -10.04
CA GLY A 7 -15.75 -5.60 -10.30
C GLY A 7 -14.96 -4.65 -9.42
N GLY A 8 -15.55 -4.14 -8.35
CA GLY A 8 -14.85 -3.34 -7.36
C GLY A 8 -14.34 -4.19 -6.21
N CYS A 9 -13.29 -3.75 -5.58
CA CYS A 9 -12.75 -4.33 -4.36
C CYS A 9 -12.52 -3.22 -3.36
N PHE A 10 -13.04 -3.40 -2.17
CA PHE A 10 -12.78 -2.49 -1.06
C PHE A 10 -12.29 -3.32 0.12
N GLU A 11 -11.11 -2.99 0.62
CA GLU A 11 -10.56 -3.64 1.81
C GLU A 11 -10.11 -2.61 2.82
N GLU A 12 -10.37 -2.91 4.08
CA GLU A 12 -9.89 -2.15 5.22
C GLU A 12 -9.12 -3.09 6.13
N ARG A 13 -7.94 -2.66 6.54
CA ARG A 13 -7.12 -3.42 7.50
C ARG A 13 -6.57 -2.48 8.55
N VAL A 14 -6.58 -2.95 9.79
CA VAL A 14 -6.00 -2.21 10.92
C VAL A 14 -4.60 -2.75 11.19
N TYR A 15 -3.65 -1.83 11.34
CA TYR A 15 -2.26 -2.16 11.66
C TYR A 15 -1.82 -1.43 12.93
N GLU A 16 -1.08 -2.12 13.76
CA GLU A 16 -0.48 -1.53 14.97
C GLU A 16 0.88 -0.91 14.63
N ILE A 17 0.85 0.06 13.73
CA ILE A 17 2.02 0.82 13.30
C ILE A 17 1.63 2.28 13.18
N LYS A 18 2.62 3.17 13.24
CA LYS A 18 2.38 4.59 13.09
C LYS A 18 1.83 4.90 11.69
N PRO A 19 0.84 5.80 11.59
CA PRO A 19 0.26 6.14 10.29
C PRO A 19 1.28 6.59 9.24
N ASP A 20 2.30 7.34 9.66
CA ASP A 20 3.34 7.80 8.74
C ASP A 20 4.17 6.64 8.17
N ILE A 21 4.44 5.63 8.99
CA ILE A 21 5.13 4.42 8.53
C ILE A 21 4.27 3.69 7.51
N ALA A 22 2.99 3.53 7.81
CA ALA A 22 2.05 2.89 6.88
C ALA A 22 1.99 3.63 5.54
N TRP A 23 1.97 4.96 5.59
CA TRP A 23 1.97 5.78 4.38
C TRP A 23 3.23 5.57 3.55
N GLN A 24 4.40 5.62 4.17
CA GLN A 24 5.68 5.44 3.47
C GLN A 24 5.80 4.04 2.86
N VAL A 25 5.45 3.01 3.61
CA VAL A 25 5.48 1.64 3.11
C VAL A 25 4.50 1.46 1.96
N GLY A 26 3.29 2.01 2.09
CA GLY A 26 2.29 1.96 1.03
C GLY A 26 2.75 2.63 -0.25
N LEU A 27 3.44 3.76 -0.16
CA LEU A 27 3.99 4.44 -1.33
C LEU A 27 5.03 3.57 -2.05
N LEU A 28 5.86 2.84 -1.30
CA LEU A 28 6.83 1.93 -1.89
C LEU A 28 6.12 0.78 -2.64
N VAL A 29 5.05 0.25 -2.07
CA VAL A 29 4.28 -0.82 -2.72
C VAL A 29 3.62 -0.31 -4.00
N VAL A 30 3.04 0.89 -3.96
CA VAL A 30 2.43 1.53 -5.14
C VAL A 30 3.46 1.64 -6.27
N ALA A 31 4.68 2.08 -5.94
CA ALA A 31 5.74 2.19 -6.92
C ALA A 31 6.16 0.82 -7.48
N GLU A 32 6.24 -0.20 -6.62
CA GLU A 32 6.59 -1.55 -7.05
C GLU A 32 5.55 -2.16 -7.98
N LEU A 33 4.28 -1.90 -7.71
CA LEU A 33 3.19 -2.42 -8.54
C LEU A 33 3.03 -1.64 -9.85
N GLY A 34 3.76 -0.56 -10.03
CA GLY A 34 3.67 0.25 -11.24
C GLY A 34 2.36 1.00 -11.38
N ILE A 35 1.73 1.33 -10.27
CA ILE A 35 0.47 2.08 -10.27
C ILE A 35 0.77 3.52 -10.65
N HIS A 36 0.05 4.03 -11.65
CA HIS A 36 0.19 5.41 -12.06
C HIS A 36 -0.52 6.34 -11.07
N ILE A 37 0.23 7.24 -10.43
CA ILE A 37 -0.32 8.15 -9.44
C ILE A 37 -0.93 9.36 -10.14
N GLU A 38 -2.23 9.56 -9.97
CA GLU A 38 -2.96 10.73 -10.49
C GLU A 38 -2.96 11.87 -9.49
N GLU A 39 -3.15 11.57 -8.22
CA GLU A 39 -3.21 12.54 -7.15
C GLU A 39 -2.64 11.95 -5.88
N ARG A 40 -1.87 12.75 -5.15
CA ARG A 40 -1.25 12.34 -3.90
C ARG A 40 -1.30 13.49 -2.90
N ASN A 41 -1.80 13.20 -1.71
CA ASN A 41 -1.81 14.18 -0.63
C ASN A 41 -1.16 13.56 0.62
N ASP A 42 0.06 13.99 0.92
CA ASP A 42 0.81 13.46 2.06
C ASP A 42 0.24 13.91 3.40
N ALA A 43 -0.40 15.07 3.45
CA ALA A 43 -0.98 15.58 4.69
C ALA A 43 -2.19 14.76 5.14
N THR A 44 -3.06 14.39 4.21
CA THR A 44 -4.23 13.57 4.50
C THR A 44 -3.99 12.08 4.32
N ARG A 45 -2.83 11.70 3.79
CA ARG A 45 -2.46 10.31 3.48
C ARG A 45 -3.48 9.66 2.55
N LEU A 46 -3.72 10.34 1.43
CA LEU A 46 -4.64 9.87 0.40
C LEU A 46 -3.94 9.86 -0.95
N LEU A 47 -4.10 8.78 -1.69
CA LEU A 47 -3.53 8.63 -3.01
C LEU A 47 -4.57 8.06 -3.96
N ASN A 48 -4.74 8.70 -5.09
CA ASN A 48 -5.56 8.20 -6.19
C ASN A 48 -4.66 7.87 -7.38
N GLY A 49 -4.92 6.75 -8.01
CA GLY A 49 -4.14 6.34 -9.16
C GLY A 49 -4.91 5.41 -10.07
N THR A 50 -4.20 4.89 -11.06
CA THR A 50 -4.77 3.96 -12.02
C THR A 50 -3.87 2.75 -12.18
N ILE A 51 -4.51 1.60 -12.29
CA ILE A 51 -3.86 0.33 -12.61
C ILE A 51 -4.21 0.00 -14.05
N VAL A 52 -3.19 -0.15 -14.89
CA VAL A 52 -3.38 -0.53 -16.28
C VAL A 52 -2.96 -1.98 -16.45
N SER A 53 -3.86 -2.81 -16.92
CA SER A 53 -3.57 -4.20 -17.21
C SER A 53 -3.96 -4.54 -18.64
N ILE A 54 -3.16 -5.41 -19.27
CA ILE A 54 -3.44 -5.87 -20.62
C ILE A 54 -4.03 -7.27 -20.52
N GLU A 55 -5.29 -7.41 -20.87
CA GLU A 55 -5.89 -8.73 -21.00
C GLU A 55 -5.72 -9.22 -22.43
N LYS A 56 -4.96 -10.29 -22.58
CA LYS A 56 -4.79 -10.93 -23.86
C LYS A 56 -5.95 -11.87 -24.11
N THR A 57 -6.79 -11.53 -25.06
CA THR A 57 -7.76 -12.46 -25.63
C THR A 57 -7.13 -13.14 -26.83
N LEU A 58 -7.78 -14.21 -27.34
CA LEU A 58 -7.28 -14.99 -28.48
C LEU A 58 -6.98 -14.17 -29.74
N PHE A 59 -7.57 -12.99 -29.87
CA PHE A 59 -7.45 -12.19 -31.09
C PHE A 59 -6.98 -10.77 -30.88
N THR A 60 -7.14 -10.21 -29.70
CA THR A 60 -6.77 -8.81 -29.44
C THR A 60 -6.34 -8.64 -27.98
N GLY A 61 -5.27 -7.86 -27.76
CA GLY A 61 -4.96 -7.38 -26.44
C GLY A 61 -5.88 -6.22 -26.10
N LYS A 62 -6.62 -6.31 -25.02
CA LYS A 62 -7.45 -5.22 -24.56
C LYS A 62 -6.87 -4.65 -23.27
N GLU A 63 -6.63 -3.35 -23.28
CA GLU A 63 -6.16 -2.63 -22.11
C GLU A 63 -7.34 -2.37 -21.19
N LYS A 64 -7.19 -2.74 -19.91
CA LYS A 64 -8.18 -2.46 -18.87
C LYS A 64 -7.57 -1.56 -17.82
N THR A 65 -8.29 -0.51 -17.47
CA THR A 65 -7.89 0.44 -16.46
C THR A 65 -8.78 0.29 -15.24
N LYS A 66 -8.15 0.24 -14.06
CA LYS A 66 -8.86 0.22 -12.78
C LYS A 66 -8.48 1.46 -11.99
N LEU A 67 -9.46 2.02 -11.32
CA LEU A 67 -9.24 3.14 -10.41
C LEU A 67 -8.74 2.59 -9.07
N PHE A 68 -7.69 3.18 -8.55
CA PHE A 68 -7.04 2.75 -7.33
C PHE A 68 -7.02 3.89 -6.33
N THR A 69 -7.48 3.64 -5.12
CA THR A 69 -7.40 4.60 -4.02
C THR A 69 -6.77 3.93 -2.82
N PHE A 70 -5.74 4.54 -2.29
CA PHE A 70 -5.05 4.09 -1.10
C PHE A 70 -5.09 5.22 -0.08
N SER A 71 -5.53 4.93 1.13
CA SER A 71 -5.53 5.91 2.21
C SER A 71 -5.14 5.27 3.53
N VAL A 72 -4.55 6.08 4.40
CA VAL A 72 -4.19 5.69 5.76
C VAL A 72 -4.94 6.60 6.70
N GLN A 73 -5.81 6.02 7.52
CA GLN A 73 -6.56 6.77 8.52
C GLN A 73 -5.91 6.63 9.89
N PHE A 74 -5.81 7.75 10.57
CA PHE A 74 -5.29 7.80 11.92
C PHE A 74 -6.30 7.18 12.88
N LEU A 75 -5.86 6.22 13.70
CA LEU A 75 -6.65 5.68 14.80
C LEU A 75 -6.09 6.19 16.12
N ASP A 76 -4.79 6.04 16.33
CA ASP A 76 -4.04 6.62 17.43
C ASP A 76 -2.56 6.74 17.01
N GLU A 77 -1.69 7.15 17.94
CA GLU A 77 -0.28 7.38 17.64
C GLU A 77 0.47 6.12 17.21
N GLU A 78 -0.04 4.95 17.57
CA GLU A 78 0.62 3.66 17.32
C GLU A 78 -0.23 2.73 16.44
N SER A 79 -1.33 3.21 15.90
CA SER A 79 -2.18 2.39 15.03
C SER A 79 -2.86 3.21 13.95
N CYS A 80 -3.18 2.52 12.86
CA CYS A 80 -3.85 3.14 11.72
C CYS A 80 -4.72 2.12 10.99
N GLN A 81 -5.60 2.65 10.17
CA GLN A 81 -6.42 1.83 9.28
C GLN A 81 -6.02 2.11 7.84
N ILE A 82 -5.70 1.07 7.12
CA ILE A 82 -5.40 1.18 5.70
C ILE A 82 -6.64 0.83 4.92
N ILE A 83 -7.04 1.73 4.03
CA ILE A 83 -8.20 1.54 3.17
C ILE A 83 -7.72 1.47 1.74
N LEU A 84 -8.13 0.42 1.07
CA LEU A 84 -7.80 0.19 -0.32
C LEU A 84 -9.10 0.02 -1.11
N ASP A 85 -9.29 0.85 -2.11
CA ASP A 85 -10.46 0.82 -2.97
C ASP A 85 -9.99 0.67 -4.41
N ILE A 86 -10.37 -0.42 -5.05
CA ILE A 86 -10.02 -0.68 -6.44
C ILE A 86 -11.31 -0.89 -7.21
N ARG A 87 -11.54 -0.06 -8.20
CA ARG A 87 -12.77 -0.10 -9.00
C ARG A 87 -12.44 -0.16 -10.48
N LYS A 88 -13.22 -0.93 -11.21
CA LYS A 88 -13.13 -0.91 -12.67
C LYS A 88 -13.70 0.40 -13.19
N GLU A 89 -13.03 0.96 -14.17
CA GLU A 89 -13.49 2.18 -14.83
C GLU A 89 -14.82 1.95 -15.54
N GLN A 90 -15.04 0.74 -16.06
CA GLN A 90 -16.31 0.36 -16.70
C GLN A 90 -17.00 -0.71 -15.87
N ILE A 91 -18.29 -0.52 -15.64
CA ILE A 91 -19.11 -1.48 -14.91
C ILE A 91 -19.46 -2.65 -15.84
N GLU A 92 -19.00 -3.84 -15.46
CA GLU A 92 -19.39 -5.07 -16.16
C GLU A 92 -20.56 -5.71 -15.44
N VAL A 93 -21.70 -5.79 -16.11
CA VAL A 93 -22.94 -6.27 -15.53
C VAL A 93 -22.90 -7.75 -15.15
N TYR A 94 -21.95 -8.50 -15.67
CA TYR A 94 -21.87 -9.95 -15.47
C TYR A 94 -20.73 -10.40 -14.54
N SER A 95 -20.07 -9.49 -13.86
CA SER A 95 -19.01 -9.86 -12.94
C SER A 95 -19.56 -10.16 -11.56
N PHE A 96 -19.69 -11.43 -11.21
CA PHE A 96 -20.22 -11.85 -9.91
C PHE A 96 -19.14 -12.06 -8.85
N LYS A 97 -17.87 -12.00 -9.22
CA LYS A 97 -16.76 -12.21 -8.28
C LYS A 97 -16.09 -10.90 -7.96
N PRO A 98 -15.90 -10.58 -6.68
CA PRO A 98 -15.10 -9.41 -6.32
C PRO A 98 -13.68 -9.60 -6.85
N GLN A 99 -13.20 -8.60 -7.57
CA GLN A 99 -11.85 -8.60 -8.12
C GLN A 99 -10.89 -8.06 -7.07
N ASN A 100 -10.47 -8.95 -6.16
CA ASN A 100 -9.58 -8.57 -5.07
C ASN A 100 -8.12 -8.97 -5.30
N LYS A 101 -7.78 -9.43 -6.49
CA LYS A 101 -6.44 -9.90 -6.81
C LYS A 101 -5.39 -8.81 -6.57
N GLU A 102 -5.65 -7.61 -7.02
CA GLU A 102 -4.76 -6.48 -6.84
C GLU A 102 -4.64 -6.07 -5.38
N ALA A 103 -5.75 -6.11 -4.64
CA ALA A 103 -5.74 -5.81 -3.21
C ALA A 103 -4.93 -6.84 -2.42
N LEU A 104 -5.09 -8.13 -2.73
CA LEU A 104 -4.32 -9.19 -2.10
C LEU A 104 -2.83 -9.03 -2.38
N GLU A 105 -2.46 -8.72 -3.62
CA GLU A 105 -1.07 -8.49 -3.98
C GLU A 105 -0.50 -7.25 -3.27
N PHE A 106 -1.28 -6.18 -3.18
CA PHE A 106 -0.88 -4.98 -2.45
C PHE A 106 -0.56 -5.31 -1.00
N PHE A 107 -1.47 -5.96 -0.30
CA PHE A 107 -1.27 -6.26 1.12
C PHE A 107 -0.17 -7.28 1.36
N LYS A 108 -0.01 -8.23 0.45
CA LYS A 108 1.10 -9.18 0.51
C LYS A 108 2.44 -8.46 0.46
N ARG A 109 2.62 -7.55 -0.48
CA ARG A 109 3.84 -6.75 -0.61
C ARG A 109 3.99 -5.79 0.56
N PHE A 110 2.89 -5.21 1.01
CA PHE A 110 2.88 -4.31 2.17
C PHE A 110 3.39 -5.03 3.41
N ASP A 111 2.86 -6.21 3.68
CA ASP A 111 3.28 -7.00 4.86
C ASP A 111 4.76 -7.40 4.77
N MET A 112 5.24 -7.75 3.59
CA MET A 112 6.65 -8.07 3.37
C MET A 112 7.54 -6.86 3.62
N LYS A 113 7.16 -5.70 3.12
CA LYS A 113 7.93 -4.47 3.33
C LYS A 113 7.88 -3.98 4.77
N LEU A 114 6.79 -4.21 5.48
CA LEU A 114 6.74 -3.93 6.91
C LEU A 114 7.74 -4.77 7.68
N LYS A 115 7.90 -6.05 7.35
CA LYS A 115 8.89 -6.91 7.97
C LYS A 115 10.31 -6.40 7.70
N GLU A 116 10.59 -5.99 6.47
CA GLU A 116 11.88 -5.41 6.12
C GLU A 116 12.12 -4.10 6.88
N TYR A 117 11.09 -3.26 6.97
CA TYR A 117 11.17 -1.98 7.68
C TYR A 117 11.40 -2.21 9.18
N ALA A 118 10.73 -3.19 9.78
CA ALA A 118 10.88 -3.53 11.20
C ALA A 118 12.24 -4.16 11.50
N ALA A 119 12.86 -4.83 10.52
CA ALA A 119 14.19 -5.43 10.69
C ALA A 119 15.30 -4.38 10.74
N PHE A 120 15.02 -3.16 10.29
CA PHE A 120 15.98 -2.06 10.28
C PHE A 120 15.40 -0.83 10.96
N MET A 121 16.28 -0.02 11.49
CA MET A 121 15.91 1.28 12.09
C MET A 121 16.96 2.30 11.72
N LEU A 122 16.63 3.58 11.91
CA LEU A 122 17.61 4.64 11.74
C LEU A 122 18.24 4.94 13.10
N CYS A 123 19.55 5.06 13.12
CA CYS A 123 20.26 5.48 14.31
C CYS A 123 19.79 6.88 14.74
N PRO A 124 19.42 7.08 16.02
CA PRO A 124 18.97 8.40 16.47
C PRO A 124 20.08 9.47 16.45
N SER A 125 21.34 9.06 16.41
CA SER A 125 22.47 10.01 16.39
C SER A 125 22.95 10.31 14.98
N CYS A 126 23.30 9.28 14.18
CA CYS A 126 23.87 9.49 12.85
C CYS A 126 22.91 9.18 11.71
N ARG A 127 21.74 8.66 12.01
CA ARG A 127 20.68 8.28 11.05
C ARG A 127 21.10 7.22 10.03
N ALA A 128 22.13 6.46 10.34
CA ALA A 128 22.49 5.32 9.51
C ALA A 128 21.44 4.22 9.62
N LYS A 129 21.22 3.49 8.53
CA LYS A 129 20.32 2.35 8.54
C LYS A 129 21.01 1.19 9.25
N ILE A 130 20.44 0.75 10.36
CA ILE A 130 21.02 -0.30 11.20
C ILE A 130 19.97 -1.36 11.50
N SER A 131 20.44 -2.55 11.91
CA SER A 131 19.53 -3.61 12.33
C SER A 131 18.80 -3.21 13.61
N SER A 132 17.49 -3.48 13.67
CA SER A 132 16.68 -3.18 14.85
C SER A 132 17.06 -4.03 16.08
N SER A 133 17.83 -5.09 15.88
CA SER A 133 18.26 -5.98 16.96
C SER A 133 19.52 -5.51 17.68
N VAL A 134 20.23 -4.52 17.16
CA VAL A 134 21.46 -4.01 17.79
C VAL A 134 21.15 -3.07 18.95
N LYS A 135 22.01 -3.05 19.95
CA LYS A 135 21.93 -2.14 21.09
C LYS A 135 22.71 -0.85 20.86
N PHE A 136 23.72 -0.91 20.02
CA PHE A 136 24.59 0.20 19.68
C PHE A 136 24.70 0.29 18.17
N CYS A 137 24.80 1.53 17.67
CA CYS A 137 24.99 1.74 16.25
C CYS A 137 26.42 1.32 15.84
N PRO A 138 26.55 0.42 14.84
CA PRO A 138 27.89 0.03 14.37
C PRO A 138 28.64 1.14 13.64
N GLU A 139 27.95 2.19 13.21
CA GLU A 139 28.56 3.29 12.46
C GLU A 139 29.10 4.39 13.38
N CYS A 140 28.35 4.78 14.40
CA CYS A 140 28.74 5.88 15.28
C CYS A 140 28.95 5.47 16.75
N GLY A 141 28.60 4.24 17.12
CA GLY A 141 28.78 3.74 18.48
C GLY A 141 27.76 4.24 19.49
N ALA A 142 26.80 5.05 19.10
CA ALA A 142 25.80 5.58 20.03
C ALA A 142 24.80 4.49 20.44
N PRO A 143 24.28 4.54 21.70
CA PRO A 143 23.25 3.59 22.12
C PRO A 143 21.94 3.87 21.37
N VAL A 144 21.28 2.81 20.91
CA VAL A 144 20.04 2.91 20.12
C VAL A 144 18.82 2.39 20.89
N LYS A 145 19.04 1.84 22.06
CA LYS A 145 17.97 1.39 22.96
C LYS A 145 18.24 1.85 24.39
#